data_35da375957f997031f2fe4c884c4e93f
#
_entry.id   35da375957f997031f2fe4c884c4e93f
#
_cell.length_a   1.000
_cell.length_b   1.000
_cell.length_c   1.000
_cell.angle_alpha   90.00
_cell.angle_beta   90.00
_cell.angle_gamma   90.00
#
_symmetry.space_group_name_H-M   'P 1'
#
loop_
_entity.id
_entity.type
_entity.pdbx_description
1 polymer ?
#
loop_
_entity_poly.entity_id
_entity_poly.type
_entity_poly.pdbx_seq_one_letter_code
_entity_poly.pdbx_strand_id
1 'polypeptide(L)'
;MPDLIVIFGPPAVGKAAVGHALAQRTGFRFFHNHMTAEPVAALFGWGAAPWLLSQLRITLFTEALAQPNMPSIIFTFVWALDLEGDSEFIQKVVALFEASGGQVVFVELVASLPTRLEREGTPLRLSLKPSKHNVPSAQALLVELEGQYKLNSTNDFPYPEHHLVLNTEQYSPLECAQRIAAHWCFNDAST
;
A
#
# COMPACT_ATOMS: atom_id res chain seq x y z
N MET A 1 0.48 -19.21 -9.44
CA MET A 1 1.25 -18.56 -8.35
C MET A 1 0.55 -17.27 -7.95
N PRO A 2 0.63 -16.81 -6.70
CA PRO A 2 0.01 -15.56 -6.31
C PRO A 2 0.76 -14.36 -6.88
N ASP A 3 0.00 -13.34 -7.29
CA ASP A 3 0.52 -12.04 -7.68
C ASP A 3 0.53 -11.08 -6.49
N LEU A 4 1.30 -10.01 -6.58
CA LEU A 4 1.29 -8.92 -5.62
C LEU A 4 0.80 -7.63 -6.26
N ILE A 5 -0.21 -7.03 -5.65
CA ILE A 5 -0.70 -5.71 -5.99
C ILE A 5 -0.20 -4.73 -4.93
N VAL A 6 0.78 -3.89 -5.28
CA VAL A 6 1.30 -2.85 -4.39
C VAL A 6 0.49 -1.56 -4.62
N ILE A 7 -0.36 -1.20 -3.65
CA ILE A 7 -1.06 0.09 -3.67
C ILE A 7 -0.24 1.10 -2.88
N PHE A 8 0.31 2.11 -3.54
CA PHE A 8 1.16 3.10 -2.92
C PHE A 8 0.69 4.54 -3.14
N GLY A 9 1.38 5.48 -2.53
CA GLY A 9 1.08 6.91 -2.56
C GLY A 9 1.09 7.52 -1.16
N PRO A 10 0.84 8.82 -1.03
CA PRO A 10 0.98 9.57 0.22
C PRO A 10 0.01 9.11 1.33
N PRO A 11 0.26 9.50 2.58
CA PRO A 11 -0.69 9.27 3.67
C PRO A 11 -2.06 9.89 3.36
N ALA A 12 -3.14 9.25 3.86
CA ALA A 12 -4.54 9.66 3.69
C ALA A 12 -5.09 9.67 2.24
N VAL A 13 -4.34 9.19 1.25
CA VAL A 13 -4.78 9.12 -0.16
C VAL A 13 -5.87 8.08 -0.44
N GLY A 14 -6.18 7.17 0.50
CA GLY A 14 -7.25 6.16 0.33
C GLY A 14 -6.77 4.72 0.13
N LYS A 15 -5.47 4.42 0.23
CA LYS A 15 -4.90 3.08 -0.01
C LYS A 15 -5.65 1.93 0.66
N ALA A 16 -5.97 2.08 1.96
CA ALA A 16 -6.65 1.01 2.70
C ALA A 16 -8.10 0.80 2.23
N ALA A 17 -8.83 1.87 1.92
CA ALA A 17 -10.20 1.78 1.41
C ALA A 17 -10.24 1.12 0.03
N VAL A 18 -9.34 1.51 -0.88
CA VAL A 18 -9.21 0.91 -2.21
C VAL A 18 -8.77 -0.54 -2.11
N GLY A 19 -7.76 -0.84 -1.27
CA GLY A 19 -7.27 -2.21 -1.07
C GLY A 19 -8.35 -3.13 -0.50
N HIS A 20 -9.16 -2.64 0.44
CA HIS A 20 -10.28 -3.40 0.99
C HIS A 20 -11.37 -3.67 -0.07
N ALA A 21 -11.75 -2.64 -0.84
CA ALA A 21 -12.72 -2.80 -1.93
C ALA A 21 -12.23 -3.78 -3.01
N LEU A 22 -10.92 -3.73 -3.35
CA LEU A 22 -10.33 -4.67 -4.30
C LEU A 22 -10.32 -6.11 -3.74
N ALA A 23 -9.98 -6.28 -2.46
CA ALA A 23 -10.01 -7.59 -1.81
C ALA A 23 -11.41 -8.20 -1.76
N GLN A 24 -12.44 -7.40 -1.46
CA GLN A 24 -13.83 -7.85 -1.50
C GLN A 24 -14.26 -8.28 -2.90
N ARG A 25 -13.78 -7.59 -3.94
CA ARG A 25 -14.09 -7.91 -5.32
C ARG A 25 -13.39 -9.18 -5.83
N THR A 26 -12.11 -9.34 -5.52
CA THR A 26 -11.25 -10.37 -6.13
C THR A 26 -11.02 -11.61 -5.27
N GLY A 27 -11.34 -11.55 -3.96
CA GLY A 27 -10.96 -12.58 -3.00
C GLY A 27 -9.46 -12.59 -2.64
N PHE A 28 -8.69 -11.62 -3.11
CA PHE A 28 -7.27 -11.50 -2.78
C PHE A 28 -7.06 -11.17 -1.30
N ARG A 29 -5.91 -11.54 -0.75
CA ARG A 29 -5.58 -11.26 0.65
C ARG A 29 -5.17 -9.81 0.83
N PHE A 30 -5.87 -9.09 1.70
CA PHE A 30 -5.54 -7.70 2.00
C PHE A 30 -4.55 -7.62 3.16
N PHE A 31 -3.34 -7.13 2.87
CA PHE A 31 -2.25 -6.93 3.82
C PHE A 31 -1.86 -5.44 3.83
N HIS A 32 -2.45 -4.66 4.73
CA HIS A 32 -2.12 -3.24 4.80
C HIS A 32 -0.90 -2.97 5.69
N ASN A 33 -0.16 -1.93 5.37
CA ASN A 33 1.10 -1.52 6.01
C ASN A 33 1.07 -1.53 7.54
N HIS A 34 -0.03 -1.05 8.16
CA HIS A 34 -0.14 -0.95 9.61
C HIS A 34 -0.29 -2.30 10.32
N MET A 35 -0.62 -3.38 9.62
CA MET A 35 -0.66 -4.73 10.22
C MET A 35 0.71 -5.17 10.76
N THR A 36 1.79 -4.62 10.22
CA THR A 36 3.15 -4.86 10.71
C THR A 36 3.74 -3.65 11.42
N ALA A 37 3.42 -2.44 10.98
CA ALA A 37 3.99 -1.22 11.53
C ALA A 37 3.52 -0.95 12.97
N GLU A 38 2.24 -1.17 13.29
CA GLU A 38 1.71 -0.93 14.64
C GLU A 38 2.38 -1.79 15.73
N PRO A 39 2.50 -3.14 15.61
CA PRO A 39 3.17 -3.94 16.62
C PRO A 39 4.66 -3.62 16.75
N VAL A 40 5.36 -3.32 15.65
CA VAL A 40 6.76 -2.89 15.71
C VAL A 40 6.88 -1.55 16.40
N ALA A 41 6.03 -0.59 16.07
CA ALA A 41 6.02 0.72 16.71
C ALA A 41 5.62 0.67 18.20
N ALA A 42 4.74 -0.26 18.59
CA ALA A 42 4.35 -0.45 19.99
C ALA A 42 5.54 -0.92 20.86
N LEU A 43 6.49 -1.67 20.30
CA LEU A 43 7.66 -2.16 21.01
C LEU A 43 8.85 -1.19 20.97
N PHE A 44 9.08 -0.55 19.83
CA PHE A 44 10.32 0.19 19.57
C PHE A 44 10.11 1.69 19.34
N GLY A 45 8.85 2.15 19.19
CA GLY A 45 8.52 3.50 18.73
C GLY A 45 8.49 3.61 17.20
N TRP A 46 7.82 4.66 16.70
CA TRP A 46 7.72 4.94 15.27
C TRP A 46 9.08 5.30 14.68
N GLY A 47 9.44 4.67 13.55
CA GLY A 47 10.69 4.91 12.85
C GLY A 47 11.95 4.33 13.51
N ALA A 48 11.85 3.71 14.69
CA ALA A 48 13.01 3.21 15.43
C ALA A 48 13.64 1.93 14.84
N ALA A 49 12.87 1.12 14.13
CA ALA A 49 13.34 -0.17 13.62
C ALA A 49 12.88 -0.42 12.15
N PRO A 50 13.25 0.43 11.19
CA PRO A 50 12.80 0.28 9.79
C PRO A 50 13.31 -0.99 9.15
N TRP A 51 14.54 -1.42 9.46
CA TRP A 51 15.11 -2.67 8.98
C TRP A 51 14.34 -3.90 9.47
N LEU A 52 13.89 -3.90 10.73
CA LEU A 52 13.09 -4.99 11.30
C LEU A 52 11.73 -5.07 10.62
N LEU A 53 11.11 -3.94 10.35
CA LEU A 53 9.83 -3.88 9.66
C LEU A 53 9.91 -4.44 8.24
N SER A 54 10.97 -4.09 7.51
CA SER A 54 11.24 -4.65 6.17
C SER A 54 11.49 -6.16 6.24
N GLN A 55 12.33 -6.62 7.18
CA GLN A 55 12.61 -8.05 7.38
C GLN A 55 11.34 -8.84 7.72
N LEU A 56 10.50 -8.34 8.63
CA LEU A 56 9.24 -8.96 9.01
C LEU A 56 8.32 -9.12 7.81
N ARG A 57 8.19 -8.12 6.96
CA ARG A 57 7.36 -8.17 5.76
C ARG A 57 7.89 -9.17 4.74
N ILE A 58 9.19 -9.19 4.48
CA ILE A 58 9.82 -10.18 3.59
C ILE A 58 9.56 -11.59 4.12
N THR A 59 9.73 -11.83 5.41
CA THR A 59 9.42 -13.15 6.02
C THR A 59 7.97 -13.53 5.80
N LEU A 60 7.02 -12.62 6.05
CA LEU A 60 5.59 -12.90 5.85
C LEU A 60 5.27 -13.21 4.38
N PHE A 61 5.85 -12.50 3.42
CA PHE A 61 5.66 -12.78 2.00
C PHE A 61 6.28 -14.13 1.62
N THR A 62 7.48 -14.44 2.10
CA THR A 62 8.13 -15.74 1.86
C THR A 62 7.26 -16.89 2.36
N GLU A 63 6.77 -16.81 3.59
CA GLU A 63 5.90 -17.82 4.17
C GLU A 63 4.55 -17.93 3.46
N ALA A 64 3.99 -16.79 3.01
CA ALA A 64 2.76 -16.79 2.22
C ALA A 64 2.95 -17.49 0.87
N LEU A 65 4.05 -17.23 0.17
CA LEU A 65 4.37 -17.87 -1.11
C LEU A 65 4.62 -19.38 -0.99
N ALA A 66 5.04 -19.86 0.18
CA ALA A 66 5.22 -21.28 0.47
C ALA A 66 3.89 -22.02 0.71
N GLN A 67 2.77 -21.30 0.94
CA GLN A 67 1.48 -21.93 1.19
C GLN A 67 0.85 -22.44 -0.10
N PRO A 68 0.30 -23.66 -0.12
CA PRO A 68 -0.45 -24.15 -1.28
C PRO A 68 -1.73 -23.31 -1.46
N ASN A 69 -2.06 -23.00 -2.72
CA ASN A 69 -3.27 -22.26 -3.09
C ASN A 69 -3.41 -20.86 -2.43
N MET A 70 -2.28 -20.22 -2.10
CA MET A 70 -2.31 -18.86 -1.61
C MET A 70 -2.92 -17.93 -2.67
N PRO A 71 -3.98 -17.16 -2.35
CA PRO A 71 -4.50 -16.14 -3.25
C PRO A 71 -3.48 -15.02 -3.45
N SER A 72 -3.62 -14.25 -4.52
CA SER A 72 -2.87 -13.02 -4.73
C SER A 72 -3.01 -12.07 -3.55
N ILE A 73 -2.02 -11.20 -3.33
CA ILE A 73 -1.92 -10.34 -2.17
C ILE A 73 -2.03 -8.88 -2.59
N ILE A 74 -2.83 -8.11 -1.87
CA ILE A 74 -2.90 -6.65 -1.98
C ILE A 74 -2.11 -6.06 -0.80
N PHE A 75 -1.01 -5.39 -1.10
CA PHE A 75 -0.17 -4.74 -0.09
C PHE A 75 -0.27 -3.23 -0.21
N THR A 76 -0.44 -2.50 0.90
CA THR A 76 -0.40 -1.04 0.88
C THR A 76 0.90 -0.52 1.47
N PHE A 77 1.50 0.46 0.79
CA PHE A 77 2.78 1.04 1.20
C PHE A 77 2.77 2.58 1.06
N VAL A 78 3.47 3.27 1.92
CA VAL A 78 3.88 4.66 1.69
C VAL A 78 5.29 4.59 1.16
N TRP A 79 5.44 4.77 -0.15
CA TRP A 79 6.73 4.68 -0.81
C TRP A 79 7.29 6.08 -1.03
N ALA A 80 8.36 6.40 -0.33
CA ALA A 80 9.17 7.57 -0.62
C ALA A 80 10.12 7.20 -1.78
N LEU A 81 9.80 7.67 -2.98
CA LEU A 81 10.50 7.28 -4.23
C LEU A 81 11.96 7.78 -4.27
N ASP A 82 12.27 8.78 -3.46
CA ASP A 82 13.60 9.36 -3.24
C ASP A 82 14.33 8.80 -2.01
N LEU A 83 13.74 7.82 -1.31
CA LEU A 83 14.39 7.14 -0.19
C LEU A 83 14.89 5.76 -0.63
N GLU A 84 16.21 5.57 -0.64
CA GLU A 84 16.87 4.34 -1.11
C GLU A 84 16.35 3.09 -0.40
N GLY A 85 16.19 3.14 0.93
CA GLY A 85 15.71 2.00 1.72
C GLY A 85 14.31 1.51 1.37
N ASP A 86 13.40 2.41 0.95
CA ASP A 86 12.08 2.04 0.47
C ASP A 86 12.16 1.36 -0.89
N SER A 87 13.00 1.89 -1.78
CA SER A 87 13.23 1.33 -3.12
C SER A 87 13.92 -0.04 -3.07
N GLU A 88 14.92 -0.21 -2.20
CA GLU A 88 15.54 -1.52 -1.95
C GLU A 88 14.55 -2.55 -1.41
N PHE A 89 13.67 -2.15 -0.48
CA PHE A 89 12.63 -3.03 0.04
C PHE A 89 11.70 -3.49 -1.09
N ILE A 90 11.23 -2.58 -1.93
CA ILE A 90 10.36 -2.93 -3.07
C ILE A 90 11.08 -3.82 -4.07
N GLN A 91 12.34 -3.57 -4.40
CA GLN A 91 13.15 -4.43 -5.29
C GLN A 91 13.25 -5.88 -4.75
N LYS A 92 13.48 -6.04 -3.43
CA LYS A 92 13.51 -7.36 -2.78
C LYS A 92 12.15 -8.07 -2.87
N VAL A 93 11.06 -7.32 -2.69
CA VAL A 93 9.69 -7.86 -2.80
C VAL A 93 9.39 -8.27 -4.24
N VAL A 94 9.74 -7.46 -5.23
CA VAL A 94 9.59 -7.79 -6.66
C VAL A 94 10.33 -9.08 -6.98
N ALA A 95 11.63 -9.14 -6.66
CA ALA A 95 12.45 -10.32 -6.92
C ALA A 95 11.89 -11.60 -6.27
N LEU A 96 11.32 -11.48 -5.05
CA LEU A 96 10.72 -12.61 -4.32
C LEU A 96 9.49 -13.18 -5.05
N PHE A 97 8.58 -12.31 -5.50
CA PHE A 97 7.36 -12.74 -6.21
C PHE A 97 7.67 -13.27 -7.61
N GLU A 98 8.53 -12.61 -8.36
CA GLU A 98 8.96 -13.06 -9.68
C GLU A 98 9.68 -14.41 -9.63
N ALA A 99 10.55 -14.62 -8.63
CA ALA A 99 11.22 -15.92 -8.43
C ALA A 99 10.23 -17.04 -8.11
N SER A 100 9.05 -16.72 -7.54
CA SER A 100 7.96 -17.69 -7.31
C SER A 100 7.09 -17.92 -8.55
N GLY A 101 7.30 -17.17 -9.65
CA GLY A 101 6.49 -17.22 -10.87
C GLY A 101 5.21 -16.38 -10.81
N GLY A 102 5.07 -15.49 -9.83
CA GLY A 102 4.02 -14.47 -9.75
C GLY A 102 4.48 -13.16 -10.41
N GLN A 103 3.55 -12.20 -10.54
CA GLN A 103 3.80 -10.85 -11.02
C GLN A 103 3.64 -9.84 -9.90
N VAL A 104 4.31 -8.69 -10.01
CA VAL A 104 4.10 -7.53 -9.15
C VAL A 104 3.57 -6.38 -9.98
N VAL A 105 2.42 -5.84 -9.59
CA VAL A 105 1.82 -4.67 -10.24
C VAL A 105 1.66 -3.53 -9.24
N PHE A 106 1.74 -2.30 -9.73
CA PHE A 106 1.78 -1.10 -8.92
C PHE A 106 0.59 -0.19 -9.20
N VAL A 107 -0.17 0.12 -8.16
CA VAL A 107 -1.27 1.09 -8.20
C VAL A 107 -0.85 2.32 -7.41
N GLU A 108 -0.58 3.38 -8.11
CA GLU A 108 -0.31 4.69 -7.50
C GLU A 108 -1.62 5.45 -7.28
N LEU A 109 -1.86 5.83 -6.04
CA LEU A 109 -2.99 6.69 -5.72
C LEU A 109 -2.53 8.13 -5.52
N VAL A 110 -3.27 9.06 -6.13
CA VAL A 110 -3.03 10.49 -6.00
C VAL A 110 -4.26 11.21 -5.45
N ALA A 111 -4.04 12.24 -4.65
CA ALA A 111 -5.02 13.21 -4.20
C ALA A 111 -4.29 14.46 -3.69
N SER A 112 -4.94 15.62 -3.77
CA SER A 112 -4.39 16.87 -3.26
C SER A 112 -4.13 16.83 -1.75
N LEU A 113 -3.17 17.63 -1.29
CA LEU A 113 -2.87 17.75 0.14
C LEU A 113 -4.10 18.20 0.95
N PRO A 114 -4.89 19.20 0.55
CA PRO A 114 -6.11 19.60 1.26
C PRO A 114 -7.08 18.44 1.45
N THR A 115 -7.39 17.71 0.39
CA THR A 115 -8.28 16.53 0.46
C THR A 115 -7.75 15.47 1.43
N ARG A 116 -6.45 15.23 1.46
CA ARG A 116 -5.85 14.25 2.36
C ARG A 116 -5.89 14.71 3.83
N LEU A 117 -5.73 16.00 4.09
CA LEU A 117 -5.88 16.58 5.44
C LEU A 117 -7.32 16.43 5.97
N GLU A 118 -8.32 16.66 5.12
CA GLU A 118 -9.73 16.44 5.48
C GLU A 118 -10.04 14.97 5.80
N ARG A 119 -9.40 14.03 5.09
CA ARG A 119 -9.57 12.59 5.30
C ARG A 119 -8.89 12.05 6.55
N GLU A 120 -7.96 12.79 7.17
CA GLU A 120 -7.12 12.26 8.26
C GLU A 120 -7.93 11.85 9.50
N GLY A 121 -9.01 12.54 9.84
CA GLY A 121 -9.84 12.26 11.00
C GLY A 121 -11.07 11.36 10.76
N THR A 122 -11.19 10.72 9.60
CA THR A 122 -12.39 9.93 9.28
C THR A 122 -12.52 8.66 10.15
N PRO A 123 -13.75 8.24 10.54
CA PRO A 123 -13.98 7.07 11.40
C PRO A 123 -13.35 5.79 10.86
N LEU A 124 -13.43 5.53 9.55
CA LEU A 124 -12.81 4.36 8.91
C LEU A 124 -11.29 4.36 9.11
N ARG A 125 -10.65 5.52 8.94
CA ARG A 125 -9.20 5.64 9.11
C ARG A 125 -8.78 5.37 10.55
N LEU A 126 -9.51 5.92 11.51
CA LEU A 126 -9.23 5.74 12.94
C LEU A 126 -9.43 4.28 13.38
N SER A 127 -10.42 3.58 12.84
CA SER A 127 -10.64 2.15 13.14
C SER A 127 -9.53 1.25 12.61
N LEU A 128 -8.92 1.59 11.46
CA LEU A 128 -7.83 0.81 10.86
C LEU A 128 -6.43 1.17 11.38
N LYS A 129 -6.31 2.34 12.03
CA LYS A 129 -5.00 2.91 12.43
C LYS A 129 -5.11 3.57 13.81
N PRO A 130 -5.05 2.80 14.90
CA PRO A 130 -5.15 3.30 16.26
C PRO A 130 -4.15 4.42 16.59
N SER A 131 -2.94 4.37 16.01
CA SER A 131 -1.92 5.41 16.16
C SER A 131 -2.32 6.79 15.61
N LYS A 132 -3.41 6.91 14.84
CA LYS A 132 -3.87 8.16 14.23
C LYS A 132 -5.00 8.86 15.00
N HIS A 133 -5.29 8.44 16.23
CA HIS A 133 -6.33 9.07 17.07
C HIS A 133 -6.00 10.54 17.42
N ASN A 134 -4.73 10.93 17.49
CA ASN A 134 -4.35 12.34 17.60
C ASN A 134 -4.35 12.97 16.21
N VAL A 135 -5.50 13.45 15.75
CA VAL A 135 -5.69 14.01 14.40
C VAL A 135 -4.77 15.21 14.11
N PRO A 136 -4.60 16.20 15.00
CA PRO A 136 -3.67 17.30 14.76
C PRO A 136 -2.22 16.83 14.53
N SER A 137 -1.73 15.91 15.34
CA SER A 137 -0.38 15.34 15.16
C SER A 137 -0.26 14.53 13.87
N ALA A 138 -1.33 13.81 13.49
CA ALA A 138 -1.35 13.05 12.25
C ALA A 138 -1.38 13.94 11.01
N GLN A 139 -2.07 15.08 11.06
CA GLN A 139 -2.07 16.09 10.01
C GLN A 139 -0.70 16.80 9.89
N ALA A 140 -0.08 17.14 11.02
CA ALA A 140 1.26 17.72 11.02
C ALA A 140 2.29 16.78 10.38
N LEU A 141 2.28 15.50 10.75
CA LEU A 141 3.14 14.47 10.14
C LEU A 141 2.87 14.32 8.63
N LEU A 142 1.61 14.45 8.19
CA LEU A 142 1.26 14.36 6.77
C LEU A 142 1.90 15.50 5.97
N VAL A 143 1.84 16.73 6.50
CA VAL A 143 2.48 17.91 5.89
C VAL A 143 4.01 17.77 5.88
N GLU A 144 4.59 17.30 6.97
CA GLU A 144 6.03 17.05 7.09
C GLU A 144 6.50 16.05 6.01
N LEU A 145 5.85 14.88 5.91
CA LEU A 145 6.20 13.86 4.92
C LEU A 145 6.05 14.34 3.47
N GLU A 146 5.04 15.16 3.19
CA GLU A 146 4.82 15.79 1.88
C GLU A 146 5.97 16.74 1.49
N GLY A 147 6.52 17.45 2.46
CA GLY A 147 7.64 18.37 2.23
C GLY A 147 9.01 17.70 2.19
N GLN A 148 9.11 16.51 2.79
CA GLN A 148 10.38 15.80 2.95
C GLN A 148 10.63 14.76 1.86
N TYR A 149 9.58 14.11 1.33
CA TYR A 149 9.71 12.96 0.44
C TYR A 149 8.90 13.09 -0.84
N LYS A 150 9.41 12.46 -1.90
CA LYS A 150 8.68 12.28 -3.16
C LYS A 150 7.73 11.09 -3.03
N LEU A 151 6.46 11.36 -2.70
CA LEU A 151 5.44 10.34 -2.41
C LEU A 151 4.59 9.94 -3.61
N ASN A 152 4.74 10.65 -4.74
CA ASN A 152 4.13 10.32 -6.04
C ASN A 152 5.18 10.39 -7.15
N SER A 153 4.98 9.58 -8.17
CA SER A 153 5.85 9.58 -9.35
C SER A 153 5.58 10.81 -10.23
N THR A 154 6.56 11.16 -11.03
CA THR A 154 6.36 12.08 -12.16
C THR A 154 6.58 11.37 -13.48
N ASN A 155 7.22 11.13 -14.29
CA ASN A 155 7.36 10.27 -15.46
C ASN A 155 8.54 9.29 -15.33
N ASP A 156 8.95 9.04 -14.10
CA ASP A 156 10.19 8.33 -13.76
C ASP A 156 9.95 7.11 -12.86
N PHE A 157 8.75 6.51 -12.93
CA PHE A 157 8.45 5.33 -12.14
C PHE A 157 9.28 4.12 -12.64
N PRO A 158 9.92 3.35 -11.73
CA PRO A 158 10.89 2.32 -12.12
C PRO A 158 10.27 1.08 -12.81
N TYR A 159 8.94 0.92 -12.74
CA TYR A 159 8.21 -0.23 -13.33
C TYR A 159 7.05 0.24 -14.22
N PRO A 160 7.31 0.99 -15.30
CA PRO A 160 6.26 1.69 -16.06
C PRO A 160 5.25 0.74 -16.72
N GLU A 161 5.66 -0.47 -17.13
CA GLU A 161 4.80 -1.47 -17.77
C GLU A 161 3.78 -2.10 -16.81
N HIS A 162 4.02 -1.99 -15.50
CA HIS A 162 3.20 -2.56 -14.44
C HIS A 162 2.60 -1.48 -13.53
N HIS A 163 2.35 -0.28 -14.06
CA HIS A 163 1.98 0.89 -13.28
C HIS A 163 0.64 1.48 -13.72
N LEU A 164 -0.25 1.70 -12.76
CA LEU A 164 -1.54 2.38 -12.93
C LEU A 164 -1.67 3.52 -11.94
N VAL A 165 -1.94 4.73 -12.43
CA VAL A 165 -2.19 5.91 -11.58
C VAL A 165 -3.69 6.18 -11.48
N LEU A 166 -4.21 6.35 -10.27
CA LEU A 166 -5.63 6.65 -10.02
C LEU A 166 -5.78 7.85 -9.08
N ASN A 167 -6.58 8.82 -9.50
CA ASN A 167 -6.94 9.96 -8.67
C ASN A 167 -8.17 9.63 -7.81
N THR A 168 -7.97 9.54 -6.49
CA THR A 168 -9.03 9.20 -5.54
C THR A 168 -9.96 10.37 -5.18
N GLU A 169 -9.77 11.53 -5.78
CA GLU A 169 -10.73 12.63 -5.75
C GLU A 169 -11.80 12.47 -6.84
N GLN A 170 -11.44 11.76 -7.92
CA GLN A 170 -12.32 11.51 -9.06
C GLN A 170 -13.09 10.18 -8.93
N TYR A 171 -12.51 9.21 -8.22
CA TYR A 171 -13.05 7.85 -8.13
C TYR A 171 -13.22 7.44 -6.67
N SER A 172 -14.37 6.87 -6.35
CA SER A 172 -14.62 6.20 -5.08
C SER A 172 -13.71 4.96 -4.92
N PRO A 173 -13.53 4.43 -3.70
CA PRO A 173 -12.77 3.20 -3.50
C PRO A 173 -13.25 2.01 -4.34
N LEU A 174 -14.56 1.89 -4.53
CA LEU A 174 -15.17 0.83 -5.35
C LEU A 174 -14.84 1.01 -6.84
N GLU A 175 -14.95 2.24 -7.37
CA GLU A 175 -14.59 2.53 -8.75
C GLU A 175 -13.08 2.35 -9.00
N CYS A 176 -12.23 2.72 -8.04
CA CYS A 176 -10.80 2.41 -8.10
C CYS A 176 -10.56 0.90 -8.19
N ALA A 177 -11.22 0.11 -7.33
CA ALA A 177 -11.10 -1.35 -7.35
C ALA A 177 -11.57 -1.95 -8.68
N GLN A 178 -12.68 -1.46 -9.25
CA GLN A 178 -13.17 -1.88 -10.57
C GLN A 178 -12.15 -1.59 -11.68
N ARG A 179 -11.56 -0.38 -11.68
CA ARG A 179 -10.55 0.03 -12.66
C ARG A 179 -9.28 -0.81 -12.54
N ILE A 180 -8.82 -1.10 -11.33
CA ILE A 180 -7.67 -1.96 -11.06
C ILE A 180 -7.94 -3.37 -11.60
N ALA A 181 -9.08 -3.98 -11.24
CA ALA A 181 -9.43 -5.31 -11.69
C ALA A 181 -9.57 -5.40 -13.22
N ALA A 182 -10.19 -4.40 -13.86
CA ALA A 182 -10.32 -4.34 -15.31
C ALA A 182 -8.98 -4.17 -16.03
N HIS A 183 -8.07 -3.36 -15.48
CA HIS A 183 -6.76 -3.07 -16.09
C HIS A 183 -5.87 -4.32 -16.20
N TRP A 184 -5.86 -5.17 -15.16
CA TRP A 184 -5.07 -6.41 -15.15
C TRP A 184 -5.92 -7.68 -15.34
N CYS A 185 -7.18 -7.55 -15.73
CA CYS A 185 -8.09 -8.68 -15.96
C CYS A 185 -8.22 -9.61 -14.75
N PHE A 186 -8.21 -9.06 -13.53
CA PHE A 186 -8.45 -9.86 -12.33
C PHE A 186 -9.91 -10.32 -12.28
N ASN A 187 -10.11 -11.62 -12.06
CA ASN A 187 -11.44 -12.19 -11.94
C ASN A 187 -12.13 -11.73 -10.66
N ASP A 188 -13.45 -11.58 -10.72
CA ASP A 188 -14.26 -11.42 -9.52
C ASP A 188 -14.21 -12.69 -8.67
N ALA A 189 -14.26 -12.53 -7.34
CA ALA A 189 -14.36 -13.68 -6.44
C ALA A 189 -15.60 -14.52 -6.83
N SER A 190 -15.40 -15.82 -6.98
CA SER A 190 -16.53 -16.73 -7.17
C SER A 190 -17.46 -16.64 -5.95
N THR A 191 -18.69 -16.23 -6.17
CA THR A 191 -19.77 -16.18 -5.17
C THR A 191 -20.12 -17.60 -4.68
#